data_ca1829cc7de5038d662e5365b9ec29ef
#
_entry.id   ca1829cc7de5038d662e5365b9ec29ef
#
_cell.length_a   1.000
_cell.length_b   1.000
_cell.length_c   1.000
_cell.angle_alpha   90.00
_cell.angle_beta   90.00
_cell.angle_gamma   90.00
#
_symmetry.space_group_name_H-M   'P 1'
#
loop_
_entity.id
_entity.type
_entity.pdbx_description
1 polymer ?
#
loop_
_entity_poly.entity_id
_entity_poly.type
_entity_poly.pdbx_seq_one_letter_code
_entity_poly.pdbx_strand_id
1 'polypeptide(L)'
;MATMVSGLGGPAGYGENVFSTSTLAAGNLDDGSILVDVTSVFGGAGINFFGTTYTGIYVNNNGLITFSSPVTAYTPIAIEGYGSPAIAPFWSDVDINKGGEIYWDLDPTAGTFTITWLNVAPYTGTGTNSFQMILRDTGSGDFSVEFIYDDIQWTNGYRGDATVGFT
;
A
#
# COMPACT_ATOMS: atom_id res chain seq x y z
N MET A 1 11.96 -17.95 -3.27
CA MET A 1 11.38 -16.91 -2.40
C MET A 1 11.40 -15.64 -3.24
N ALA A 2 10.28 -14.95 -3.40
CA ALA A 2 10.27 -13.69 -4.13
C ALA A 2 10.95 -12.65 -3.25
N THR A 3 11.84 -11.87 -3.81
CA THR A 3 12.59 -10.84 -3.06
C THR A 3 11.99 -9.48 -3.37
N MET A 4 11.69 -8.69 -2.35
CA MET A 4 11.24 -7.32 -2.51
C MET A 4 12.26 -6.48 -3.27
N VAL A 5 11.79 -5.59 -4.11
CA VAL A 5 12.64 -4.62 -4.82
C VAL A 5 13.19 -3.62 -3.81
N SER A 6 14.50 -3.42 -3.81
CA SER A 6 15.23 -2.50 -2.94
C SER A 6 16.15 -1.60 -3.76
N GLY A 7 16.85 -0.67 -3.10
CA GLY A 7 17.68 0.32 -3.78
C GLY A 7 16.86 1.49 -4.34
N LEU A 8 15.66 1.68 -3.82
CA LEU A 8 14.74 2.75 -4.22
C LEU A 8 15.00 4.08 -3.46
N GLY A 9 16.14 4.18 -2.79
CA GLY A 9 16.46 5.34 -1.95
C GLY A 9 15.81 5.29 -0.58
N GLY A 10 15.89 6.42 0.14
CA GLY A 10 15.32 6.56 1.48
C GLY A 10 16.06 5.83 2.58
N PRO A 11 15.58 5.93 3.84
CA PRO A 11 16.33 5.47 5.00
C PRO A 11 16.47 3.94 5.09
N ALA A 12 15.57 3.19 4.47
CA ALA A 12 15.56 1.73 4.47
C ALA A 12 15.82 1.11 3.08
N GLY A 13 15.98 1.93 2.05
CA GLY A 13 16.20 1.46 0.68
C GLY A 13 14.91 1.06 -0.06
N TYR A 14 13.75 1.40 0.47
CA TYR A 14 12.43 1.06 -0.09
C TYR A 14 11.60 2.28 -0.53
N GLY A 15 12.23 3.45 -0.63
CA GLY A 15 11.64 4.69 -1.10
C GLY A 15 12.00 5.89 -0.23
N GLU A 16 11.98 7.07 -0.84
CA GLU A 16 12.31 8.34 -0.16
C GLU A 16 11.21 8.79 0.81
N ASN A 17 9.99 8.28 0.63
CA ASN A 17 8.84 8.69 1.42
C ASN A 17 8.55 7.70 2.54
N VAL A 18 8.26 8.22 3.73
CA VAL A 18 8.05 7.45 4.95
C VAL A 18 6.70 7.83 5.56
N PHE A 19 5.85 6.83 5.82
CA PHE A 19 4.49 7.05 6.29
C PHE A 19 4.45 7.81 7.62
N SER A 20 5.20 7.37 8.61
CA SER A 20 5.18 7.95 9.96
C SER A 20 5.73 9.37 10.03
N THR A 21 6.58 9.77 9.09
CA THR A 21 7.19 11.10 9.04
C THR A 21 6.53 12.04 8.05
N SER A 22 5.60 11.54 7.24
CA SER A 22 4.92 12.37 6.25
C SER A 22 3.92 13.33 6.91
N THR A 23 3.99 14.61 6.54
CA THR A 23 3.05 15.63 7.01
C THR A 23 1.62 15.41 6.50
N LEU A 24 1.46 14.57 5.49
CA LEU A 24 0.16 14.20 4.91
C LEU A 24 -0.45 12.97 5.59
N ALA A 25 0.34 12.19 6.30
CA ALA A 25 -0.18 11.12 7.14
C ALA A 25 -0.96 11.76 8.28
N ALA A 26 -2.26 11.61 8.28
CA ALA A 26 -3.15 12.21 9.27
C ALA A 26 -3.00 11.53 10.64
N GLY A 27 -1.83 11.66 11.26
CA GLY A 27 -1.58 11.45 12.68
C GLY A 27 -1.95 10.09 13.29
N ASN A 28 -2.40 9.13 12.52
CA ASN A 28 -2.75 7.80 13.00
C ASN A 28 -1.87 6.75 12.33
N LEU A 29 -0.98 6.13 13.12
CA LEU A 29 -0.05 5.09 12.68
C LEU A 29 -0.64 3.66 12.88
N ASP A 30 -1.91 3.58 13.19
CA ASP A 30 -2.69 2.35 13.33
C ASP A 30 -3.69 2.22 12.16
N ASP A 31 -4.59 3.17 11.99
CA ASP A 31 -5.64 3.16 10.96
C ASP A 31 -5.55 4.35 9.99
N GLY A 32 -4.37 4.90 9.80
CA GLY A 32 -4.17 6.09 8.98
C GLY A 32 -4.05 5.80 7.49
N SER A 33 -4.04 6.90 6.74
CA SER A 33 -3.82 6.88 5.31
C SER A 33 -3.11 8.14 4.84
N ILE A 34 -2.49 8.07 3.68
CA ILE A 34 -1.84 9.20 3.04
C ILE A 34 -2.23 9.26 1.56
N LEU A 35 -2.57 10.45 1.08
CA LEU A 35 -2.83 10.67 -0.34
C LEU A 35 -1.50 10.93 -1.06
N VAL A 36 -1.23 10.13 -2.08
CA VAL A 36 -0.04 10.23 -2.94
C VAL A 36 -0.46 10.63 -4.34
N ASP A 37 0.10 11.72 -4.86
CA ASP A 37 -0.06 12.14 -6.26
C ASP A 37 0.76 11.18 -7.14
N VAL A 38 0.10 10.52 -8.09
CA VAL A 38 0.71 9.52 -8.98
C VAL A 38 0.90 10.04 -10.41
N THR A 39 0.63 11.31 -10.67
CA THR A 39 0.70 11.88 -12.02
C THR A 39 2.10 11.91 -12.61
N SER A 40 3.14 11.91 -11.79
CA SER A 40 4.53 11.81 -12.24
C SER A 40 4.85 10.47 -12.91
N VAL A 41 4.15 9.41 -12.53
CA VAL A 41 4.34 8.05 -13.07
C VAL A 41 3.32 7.75 -14.18
N PHE A 42 2.03 8.03 -13.94
CA PHE A 42 0.94 7.63 -14.84
C PHE A 42 0.46 8.74 -15.78
N GLY A 43 1.16 9.89 -15.80
CA GLY A 43 0.80 11.06 -16.60
C GLY A 43 -0.28 11.94 -15.96
N GLY A 44 -0.52 13.11 -16.57
CA GLY A 44 -1.37 14.15 -15.97
C GLY A 44 -2.84 13.77 -15.76
N ALA A 45 -3.35 12.75 -16.46
CA ALA A 45 -4.69 12.20 -16.24
C ALA A 45 -4.73 11.21 -15.05
N GLY A 46 -3.57 10.72 -14.61
CA GLY A 46 -3.42 9.76 -13.53
C GLY A 46 -3.63 8.32 -13.98
N ILE A 47 -3.85 7.45 -13.01
CA ILE A 47 -4.02 6.00 -13.19
C ILE A 47 -5.47 5.66 -13.54
N ASN A 48 -5.67 4.77 -14.51
CA ASN A 48 -6.99 4.29 -14.94
C ASN A 48 -7.35 2.99 -14.21
N PHE A 49 -8.35 3.05 -13.35
CA PHE A 49 -8.87 1.88 -12.66
C PHE A 49 -10.32 1.64 -13.08
N PHE A 50 -10.54 0.58 -13.86
CA PHE A 50 -11.84 0.19 -14.44
C PHE A 50 -12.59 1.34 -15.16
N GLY A 51 -11.85 2.15 -15.94
CA GLY A 51 -12.41 3.23 -16.75
C GLY A 51 -12.57 4.57 -16.03
N THR A 52 -12.21 4.65 -14.75
CA THR A 52 -12.14 5.91 -14.00
C THR A 52 -10.67 6.26 -13.73
N THR A 53 -10.29 7.51 -14.01
CA THR A 53 -8.93 8.00 -13.78
C THR A 53 -8.80 8.70 -12.44
N TYR A 54 -7.67 8.48 -11.77
CA TYR A 54 -7.35 9.04 -10.47
C TYR A 54 -5.96 9.65 -10.50
N THR A 55 -5.83 10.90 -10.12
CA THR A 55 -4.53 11.58 -10.00
C THR A 55 -3.83 11.32 -8.67
N GLY A 56 -4.55 10.78 -7.70
CA GLY A 56 -4.03 10.43 -6.39
C GLY A 56 -4.56 9.09 -5.90
N ILE A 57 -3.76 8.43 -5.09
CA ILE A 57 -4.06 7.14 -4.46
C ILE A 57 -3.83 7.27 -2.96
N TYR A 58 -4.75 6.75 -2.16
CA TYR A 58 -4.56 6.65 -0.71
C TYR A 58 -3.78 5.37 -0.39
N VAL A 59 -2.58 5.52 0.15
CA VAL A 59 -1.85 4.43 0.80
C VAL A 59 -2.40 4.33 2.22
N ASN A 60 -3.00 3.19 2.56
CA ASN A 60 -3.58 2.97 3.87
C ASN A 60 -2.67 2.09 4.72
N ASN A 61 -2.56 2.39 6.01
CA ASN A 61 -1.75 1.65 6.97
C ASN A 61 -2.06 0.15 6.91
N ASN A 62 -3.34 -0.20 6.88
CA ASN A 62 -3.88 -1.55 6.95
C ASN A 62 -3.67 -2.42 5.69
N GLY A 63 -2.64 -2.11 4.87
CA GLY A 63 -2.17 -3.02 3.82
C GLY A 63 -3.01 -3.00 2.54
N LEU A 64 -3.57 -1.85 2.18
CA LEU A 64 -4.28 -1.66 0.91
C LEU A 64 -4.10 -0.24 0.39
N ILE A 65 -4.38 -0.06 -0.90
CA ILE A 65 -4.59 1.27 -1.49
C ILE A 65 -6.07 1.44 -1.85
N THR A 66 -6.53 2.68 -1.79
CA THR A 66 -7.86 3.07 -2.25
C THR A 66 -7.79 4.30 -3.14
N PHE A 67 -8.77 4.45 -4.04
CA PHE A 67 -8.73 5.49 -5.07
C PHE A 67 -9.62 6.68 -4.76
N SER A 68 -10.78 6.45 -4.14
CA SER A 68 -11.80 7.49 -3.96
C SER A 68 -11.76 8.17 -2.58
N SER A 69 -11.36 7.45 -1.55
CA SER A 69 -11.33 7.94 -0.17
C SER A 69 -10.37 7.13 0.70
N PRO A 70 -9.86 7.72 1.80
CA PRO A 70 -9.07 6.99 2.79
C PRO A 70 -9.92 5.92 3.49
N VAL A 71 -9.27 4.90 4.02
CA VAL A 71 -9.89 3.81 4.77
C VAL A 71 -9.28 3.72 6.15
N THR A 72 -10.14 3.73 7.16
CA THR A 72 -9.78 3.48 8.56
C THR A 72 -10.27 2.12 9.04
N ALA A 73 -10.85 1.31 8.14
CA ALA A 73 -11.36 -0.01 8.48
C ALA A 73 -10.22 -1.00 8.72
N TYR A 74 -10.11 -1.48 9.94
CA TYR A 74 -9.13 -2.44 10.40
C TYR A 74 -9.62 -3.89 10.30
N THR A 75 -10.92 -4.12 10.23
CA THR A 75 -11.48 -5.46 10.05
C THR A 75 -11.63 -5.74 8.56
N PRO A 76 -10.82 -6.65 7.99
CA PRO A 76 -10.93 -6.99 6.58
C PRO A 76 -12.25 -7.69 6.29
N ILE A 77 -12.80 -7.44 5.12
CA ILE A 77 -13.94 -8.17 4.55
C ILE A 77 -13.52 -8.76 3.20
N ALA A 78 -14.32 -9.63 2.63
CA ALA A 78 -14.10 -10.10 1.27
C ALA A 78 -14.01 -8.90 0.32
N ILE A 79 -12.94 -8.81 -0.47
CA ILE A 79 -12.61 -7.60 -1.24
C ILE A 79 -13.71 -7.23 -2.24
N GLU A 80 -14.36 -8.20 -2.84
CA GLU A 80 -15.49 -8.03 -3.76
C GLU A 80 -16.73 -7.43 -3.10
N GLY A 81 -16.81 -7.47 -1.79
CA GLY A 81 -17.87 -6.85 -0.98
C GLY A 81 -17.54 -5.45 -0.46
N TYR A 82 -16.32 -4.96 -0.70
CA TYR A 82 -15.88 -3.68 -0.15
C TYR A 82 -16.64 -2.48 -0.74
N GLY A 83 -17.04 -2.57 -2.01
CA GLY A 83 -17.92 -1.57 -2.64
C GLY A 83 -17.28 -0.24 -3.02
N SER A 84 -15.96 -0.11 -2.93
CA SER A 84 -15.20 1.06 -3.37
C SER A 84 -13.91 0.61 -4.06
N PRO A 85 -13.40 1.36 -5.06
CA PRO A 85 -12.20 1.00 -5.79
C PRO A 85 -10.99 0.83 -4.86
N ALA A 86 -10.43 -0.37 -4.82
CA ALA A 86 -9.31 -0.72 -3.95
C ALA A 86 -8.44 -1.84 -4.52
N ILE A 87 -7.17 -1.85 -4.13
CA ILE A 87 -6.24 -2.96 -4.34
C ILE A 87 -5.57 -3.29 -3.01
N ALA A 88 -5.66 -4.53 -2.58
CA ALA A 88 -5.17 -5.00 -1.31
C ALA A 88 -4.12 -6.10 -1.50
N PRO A 89 -2.82 -5.82 -1.36
CA PRO A 89 -1.82 -6.86 -1.25
C PRO A 89 -1.97 -7.68 0.03
N PHE A 90 -2.42 -7.07 1.13
CA PHE A 90 -2.57 -7.74 2.41
C PHE A 90 -3.40 -6.88 3.37
N TRP A 91 -4.72 -6.75 3.14
CA TRP A 91 -5.60 -5.99 4.02
C TRP A 91 -5.81 -6.72 5.33
N SER A 92 -5.27 -6.18 6.40
CA SER A 92 -5.44 -6.65 7.78
C SER A 92 -5.13 -5.49 8.73
N ASP A 93 -5.38 -5.68 10.01
CA ASP A 93 -5.15 -4.67 11.05
C ASP A 93 -3.65 -4.57 11.38
N VAL A 94 -2.98 -3.59 10.73
CA VAL A 94 -1.56 -3.28 10.88
C VAL A 94 -1.39 -2.09 11.81
N ASP A 95 -0.54 -2.22 12.82
CA ASP A 95 -0.21 -1.14 13.77
C ASP A 95 1.30 -0.86 13.78
N ILE A 96 1.73 0.15 13.01
CA ILE A 96 3.16 0.52 12.95
C ILE A 96 3.65 1.26 14.22
N ASN A 97 2.78 1.62 15.17
CA ASN A 97 3.24 2.04 16.50
C ASN A 97 3.91 0.88 17.25
N LYS A 98 3.59 -0.36 16.89
CA LYS A 98 4.14 -1.59 17.50
C LYS A 98 5.38 -2.09 16.79
N GLY A 99 5.58 -1.71 15.55
CA GLY A 99 6.78 -2.04 14.78
C GLY A 99 6.57 -1.97 13.28
N GLY A 100 7.66 -1.79 12.59
CA GLY A 100 7.71 -1.64 11.15
C GLY A 100 7.45 -0.22 10.66
N GLU A 101 7.42 -0.08 9.35
CA GLU A 101 7.20 1.19 8.68
C GLU A 101 6.68 0.94 7.26
N ILE A 102 6.03 1.94 6.69
CA ILE A 102 5.54 1.91 5.32
C ILE A 102 6.31 2.95 4.51
N TYR A 103 6.91 2.49 3.42
CA TYR A 103 7.68 3.31 2.49
C TYR A 103 7.00 3.34 1.14
N TRP A 104 7.22 4.41 0.36
CA TRP A 104 6.86 4.38 -1.05
C TRP A 104 7.86 5.17 -1.90
N ASP A 105 7.94 4.74 -3.15
CA ASP A 105 8.75 5.33 -4.19
C ASP A 105 7.94 5.56 -5.46
N LEU A 106 8.16 6.69 -6.10
CA LEU A 106 7.61 7.05 -7.39
C LEU A 106 8.79 7.23 -8.36
N ASP A 107 8.99 6.29 -9.28
CA ASP A 107 10.01 6.36 -10.32
C ASP A 107 9.38 6.64 -11.70
N PRO A 108 9.35 7.91 -12.15
CA PRO A 108 8.83 8.24 -13.47
C PRO A 108 9.66 7.66 -14.62
N THR A 109 10.95 7.36 -14.38
CA THR A 109 11.83 6.81 -15.40
C THR A 109 11.56 5.32 -15.63
N ALA A 110 11.36 4.58 -14.55
CA ALA A 110 10.99 3.17 -14.61
C ALA A 110 9.48 2.98 -14.84
N GLY A 111 8.67 4.04 -14.71
CA GLY A 111 7.21 3.97 -14.78
C GLY A 111 6.62 3.15 -13.63
N THR A 112 7.15 3.31 -12.40
CA THR A 112 6.71 2.49 -11.26
C THR A 112 6.31 3.32 -10.05
N PHE A 113 5.26 2.87 -9.38
CA PHE A 113 4.90 3.28 -8.03
C PHE A 113 4.98 2.05 -7.12
N THR A 114 5.95 2.07 -6.21
CA THR A 114 6.25 0.95 -5.32
C THR A 114 5.89 1.33 -3.89
N ILE A 115 5.14 0.47 -3.20
CA ILE A 115 4.75 0.65 -1.81
C ILE A 115 5.23 -0.57 -1.02
N THR A 116 5.93 -0.35 0.08
CA THR A 116 6.52 -1.41 0.90
C THR A 116 6.06 -1.29 2.34
N TRP A 117 5.36 -2.31 2.83
CA TRP A 117 5.11 -2.53 4.25
C TRP A 117 6.26 -3.38 4.77
N LEU A 118 7.16 -2.76 5.56
CA LEU A 118 8.40 -3.39 6.03
C LEU A 118 8.32 -3.73 7.50
N ASN A 119 8.42 -5.01 7.85
CA ASN A 119 8.40 -5.53 9.22
C ASN A 119 7.21 -5.01 10.04
N VAL A 120 6.06 -4.84 9.40
CA VAL A 120 4.88 -4.28 10.06
C VAL A 120 4.26 -5.27 11.06
N ALA A 121 3.94 -4.75 12.24
CA ALA A 121 3.33 -5.53 13.31
C ALA A 121 1.80 -5.59 13.18
N PRO A 122 1.14 -6.66 13.69
CA PRO A 122 -0.31 -6.71 13.79
C PRO A 122 -0.80 -5.85 14.98
N TYR A 123 -2.04 -5.38 14.91
CA TYR A 123 -2.68 -4.73 16.07
C TYR A 123 -2.74 -5.68 17.27
N THR A 124 -3.05 -6.96 17.07
CA THR A 124 -2.99 -7.99 18.11
C THR A 124 -2.10 -9.15 17.66
N GLY A 125 -1.36 -9.72 18.60
CA GLY A 125 -0.45 -10.83 18.32
C GLY A 125 1.00 -10.43 18.32
N THR A 126 1.82 -11.23 17.66
CA THR A 126 3.28 -11.07 17.56
C THR A 126 3.76 -11.41 16.15
N GLY A 127 5.01 -11.08 15.86
CA GLY A 127 5.60 -11.28 14.55
C GLY A 127 5.50 -10.04 13.68
N THR A 128 6.14 -10.11 12.53
CA THR A 128 6.15 -9.02 11.56
C THR A 128 5.89 -9.54 10.15
N ASN A 129 5.32 -8.70 9.31
CA ASN A 129 5.15 -8.99 7.90
C ASN A 129 5.95 -8.00 7.05
N SER A 130 6.54 -8.50 5.98
CA SER A 130 7.19 -7.69 4.95
C SER A 130 6.62 -8.06 3.59
N PHE A 131 5.97 -7.10 2.95
CA PHE A 131 5.37 -7.28 1.63
C PHE A 131 5.38 -5.97 0.84
N GLN A 132 5.23 -6.10 -0.47
CA GLN A 132 5.37 -4.98 -1.39
C GLN A 132 4.30 -5.05 -2.48
N MET A 133 3.82 -3.90 -2.91
CA MET A 133 3.01 -3.75 -4.10
C MET A 133 3.71 -2.84 -5.09
N ILE A 134 3.75 -3.24 -6.34
CA ILE A 134 4.31 -2.45 -7.43
C ILE A 134 3.23 -2.24 -8.49
N LEU A 135 2.92 -0.98 -8.77
CA LEU A 135 2.11 -0.57 -9.91
C LEU A 135 3.06 -0.12 -11.02
N ARG A 136 2.92 -0.70 -12.23
CA ARG A 136 3.74 -0.34 -13.40
C ARG A 136 2.87 0.27 -14.47
N ASP A 137 3.22 1.47 -14.91
CA ASP A 137 2.56 2.10 -16.06
C ASP A 137 2.75 1.23 -17.32
N THR A 138 1.66 0.96 -18.01
CA THR A 138 1.64 0.26 -19.30
C THR A 138 1.20 1.19 -20.44
N GLY A 139 1.00 2.46 -20.14
CA GLY A 139 0.61 3.51 -21.07
C GLY A 139 -0.86 3.92 -20.93
N SER A 140 -1.12 5.19 -21.19
CA SER A 140 -2.47 5.78 -21.16
C SER A 140 -3.17 5.69 -19.78
N GLY A 141 -2.40 5.60 -18.69
CA GLY A 141 -2.89 5.41 -17.33
C GLY A 141 -3.21 3.96 -16.97
N ASP A 142 -3.17 3.05 -17.93
CA ASP A 142 -3.31 1.62 -17.64
C ASP A 142 -2.07 1.08 -16.93
N PHE A 143 -2.23 0.03 -16.15
CA PHE A 143 -1.13 -0.48 -15.32
C PHE A 143 -1.22 -1.98 -15.10
N SER A 144 -0.08 -2.57 -14.75
CA SER A 144 -0.01 -3.89 -14.13
C SER A 144 0.24 -3.76 -12.63
N VAL A 145 -0.20 -4.75 -11.86
CA VAL A 145 0.05 -4.83 -10.41
C VAL A 145 0.79 -6.12 -10.10
N GLU A 146 1.78 -5.99 -9.20
CA GLU A 146 2.55 -7.12 -8.67
C GLU A 146 2.54 -7.05 -7.15
N PHE A 147 2.26 -8.19 -6.49
CA PHE A 147 2.38 -8.35 -5.05
C PHE A 147 3.58 -9.26 -4.76
N ILE A 148 4.46 -8.81 -3.87
CA ILE A 148 5.63 -9.55 -3.43
C ILE A 148 5.53 -9.77 -1.93
N TYR A 149 5.62 -11.02 -1.49
CA TYR A 149 5.61 -11.41 -0.09
C TYR A 149 6.98 -11.98 0.26
N ASP A 150 7.73 -11.28 1.12
CA ASP A 150 9.07 -11.67 1.54
C ASP A 150 9.02 -12.47 2.85
N ASP A 151 8.38 -11.92 3.87
CA ASP A 151 8.21 -12.58 5.17
C ASP A 151 6.79 -12.33 5.69
N ILE A 152 6.03 -13.40 5.91
CA ILE A 152 4.66 -13.34 6.42
C ILE A 152 4.58 -14.24 7.66
N GLN A 153 4.65 -13.63 8.85
CA GLN A 153 4.63 -14.32 10.13
C GLN A 153 3.22 -14.35 10.76
N TRP A 154 2.31 -13.51 10.27
CA TRP A 154 0.93 -13.46 10.77
C TRP A 154 -0.05 -13.19 9.62
N THR A 155 -1.28 -13.69 9.74
CA THR A 155 -2.36 -13.51 8.75
C THR A 155 -3.62 -12.88 9.34
N ASN A 156 -3.66 -12.67 10.66
CA ASN A 156 -4.79 -12.09 11.37
C ASN A 156 -4.28 -10.99 12.31
N GLY A 157 -4.48 -9.72 11.94
CA GLY A 157 -4.10 -8.58 12.76
C GLY A 157 -5.08 -8.35 13.91
N TYR A 158 -6.39 -8.45 13.61
CA TYR A 158 -7.51 -8.39 14.56
C TYR A 158 -8.82 -8.69 13.85
N ARG A 159 -9.68 -9.54 14.44
CA ARG A 159 -11.05 -9.83 13.99
C ARG A 159 -11.20 -10.34 12.54
N GLY A 160 -10.22 -11.01 11.99
CA GLY A 160 -10.33 -11.60 10.66
C GLY A 160 -8.98 -11.85 9.99
N ASP A 161 -8.96 -12.82 9.11
CA ASP A 161 -7.78 -13.11 8.29
C ASP A 161 -7.60 -12.04 7.21
N ALA A 162 -6.35 -11.83 6.82
CA ALA A 162 -6.01 -10.87 5.78
C ALA A 162 -6.72 -11.17 4.46
N THR A 163 -7.18 -10.12 3.80
CA THR A 163 -7.80 -10.20 2.47
C THR A 163 -6.83 -9.68 1.40
N VAL A 164 -6.77 -10.40 0.28
CA VAL A 164 -5.95 -10.08 -0.88
C VAL A 164 -6.82 -9.99 -2.13
N GLY A 165 -6.61 -8.97 -2.96
CA GLY A 165 -7.34 -8.81 -4.23
C GLY A 165 -7.58 -7.35 -4.61
N PHE A 166 -8.58 -7.16 -5.48
CA PHE A 166 -9.01 -5.82 -5.93
C PHE A 166 -10.51 -5.79 -6.22
N THR A 167 -11.09 -4.61 -6.21
CA THR A 167 -12.52 -4.40 -6.47
C THR A 167 -12.77 -3.04 -7.10
#